data_8c562d9ab5da978a9822d5b0726fd525
#
_entry.id   8c562d9ab5da978a9822d5b0726fd525
#
_cell.length_a   1.000
_cell.length_b   1.000
_cell.length_c   1.000
_cell.angle_alpha   90.00
_cell.angle_beta   90.00
_cell.angle_gamma   90.00
#
_symmetry.space_group_name_H-M   'P 1'
#
loop_
_entity.id
_entity.type
_entity.pdbx_description
1 polymer ?
#
loop_
_entity_poly.entity_id
_entity_poly.type
_entity_poly.pdbx_seq_one_letter_code
_entity_poly.pdbx_strand_id
1 'polypeptide(L)'
;SPDRARELMRSWYREHAKLKFAEYAEPIISRFARYGVAPTSLYVQEMENRWGSCTPKGKIILNTELIKAPRPCIEYVITHEMCHLLHPDHTAAFFTLLETEMPDWRRWKDKLERFMM
;
A
#
# COMPACT_ATOMS: atom_id res chain seq x y z
N SER A 1 -26.92 -18.43 -4.24
CA SER A 1 -26.50 -19.03 -2.98
C SER A 1 -25.67 -18.04 -2.17
N PRO A 2 -25.60 -18.22 -0.84
CA PRO A 2 -24.77 -17.35 0.00
C PRO A 2 -23.29 -17.36 -0.38
N ASP A 3 -22.76 -18.50 -0.81
CA ASP A 3 -21.36 -18.62 -1.23
C ASP A 3 -21.09 -17.85 -2.51
N ARG A 4 -22.02 -17.91 -3.46
CA ARG A 4 -21.88 -17.16 -4.71
C ARG A 4 -21.95 -15.65 -4.47
N ALA A 5 -22.84 -15.20 -3.59
CA ALA A 5 -22.96 -13.79 -3.23
C ALA A 5 -21.66 -13.28 -2.60
N ARG A 6 -21.03 -14.08 -1.75
CA ARG A 6 -19.75 -13.76 -1.12
C ARG A 6 -18.63 -13.66 -2.14
N GLU A 7 -18.57 -14.59 -3.10
CA GLU A 7 -17.59 -14.57 -4.19
C GLU A 7 -17.73 -13.32 -5.05
N LEU A 8 -18.95 -12.97 -5.41
CA LEU A 8 -19.23 -11.78 -6.22
C LEU A 8 -18.78 -10.52 -5.49
N MET A 9 -19.02 -10.46 -4.18
CA MET A 9 -18.61 -9.32 -3.36
C MET A 9 -17.08 -9.21 -3.26
N ARG A 10 -16.37 -10.33 -3.07
CA ARG A 10 -14.91 -10.37 -3.07
C ARG A 10 -14.35 -9.88 -4.39
N SER A 11 -14.89 -10.36 -5.50
CA SER A 11 -14.50 -9.96 -6.83
C SER A 11 -14.68 -8.46 -7.02
N TRP A 12 -15.82 -7.93 -6.59
CA TRP A 12 -16.12 -6.50 -6.69
C TRP A 12 -15.10 -5.66 -5.92
N TYR A 13 -14.83 -6.03 -4.66
CA TYR A 13 -13.84 -5.31 -3.83
C TYR A 13 -12.45 -5.37 -4.44
N ARG A 14 -12.07 -6.52 -4.96
CA ARG A 14 -10.75 -6.71 -5.58
C ARG A 14 -10.59 -5.82 -6.82
N GLU A 15 -11.58 -5.81 -7.70
CA GLU A 15 -11.52 -4.99 -8.92
C GLU A 15 -11.55 -3.50 -8.58
N HIS A 16 -12.38 -3.12 -7.62
CA HIS A 16 -12.45 -1.74 -7.14
C HIS A 16 -11.12 -1.31 -6.52
N ALA A 17 -10.51 -2.18 -5.69
CA ALA A 17 -9.22 -1.92 -5.07
C ALA A 17 -8.11 -1.73 -6.13
N LYS A 18 -8.08 -2.57 -7.17
CA LYS A 18 -7.09 -2.45 -8.25
C LYS A 18 -7.13 -1.07 -8.89
N LEU A 19 -8.33 -0.60 -9.21
CA LEU A 19 -8.51 0.71 -9.85
C LEU A 19 -8.08 1.84 -8.92
N LYS A 20 -8.54 1.82 -7.69
CA LYS A 20 -8.26 2.89 -6.72
C LYS A 20 -6.81 2.91 -6.28
N PHE A 21 -6.22 1.75 -6.04
CA PHE A 21 -4.81 1.68 -5.63
C PHE A 21 -3.90 2.18 -6.76
N ALA A 22 -4.20 1.84 -8.02
CA ALA A 22 -3.45 2.36 -9.16
C ALA A 22 -3.56 3.88 -9.24
N GLU A 23 -4.75 4.41 -9.05
CA GLU A 23 -5.00 5.86 -9.06
C GLU A 23 -4.18 6.55 -7.94
N TYR A 24 -4.23 6.03 -6.72
CA TYR A 24 -3.55 6.63 -5.57
C TYR A 24 -2.03 6.46 -5.65
N ALA A 25 -1.56 5.36 -6.24
CA ALA A 25 -0.14 5.08 -6.36
C ALA A 25 0.56 5.94 -7.41
N GLU A 26 -0.15 6.34 -8.46
CA GLU A 26 0.46 7.07 -9.58
C GLU A 26 1.27 8.31 -9.16
N PRO A 27 0.74 9.27 -8.38
CA PRO A 27 1.54 10.42 -7.98
C PRO A 27 2.69 10.03 -7.03
N ILE A 28 2.52 8.98 -6.23
CA ILE A 28 3.57 8.52 -5.32
C ILE A 28 4.72 7.91 -6.12
N ILE A 29 4.42 7.05 -7.09
CA ILE A 29 5.40 6.45 -7.99
C ILE A 29 6.16 7.55 -8.74
N SER A 30 5.45 8.55 -9.24
CA SER A 30 6.02 9.70 -9.93
C SER A 30 7.04 10.43 -9.06
N ARG A 31 6.71 10.67 -7.79
CA ARG A 31 7.63 11.35 -6.86
C ARG A 31 8.88 10.52 -6.58
N PHE A 32 8.76 9.20 -6.48
CA PHE A 32 9.88 8.33 -6.20
C PHE A 32 10.83 8.16 -7.39
N ALA A 33 10.41 8.55 -8.59
CA ALA A 33 11.26 8.52 -9.78
C ALA A 33 12.54 9.37 -9.59
N ARG A 34 12.50 10.40 -8.75
CA ARG A 34 13.68 11.23 -8.44
C ARG A 34 14.78 10.44 -7.73
N TYR A 35 14.45 9.31 -7.12
CA TYR A 35 15.43 8.42 -6.49
C TYR A 35 15.91 7.32 -7.43
N GLY A 36 15.46 7.33 -8.67
CA GLY A 36 15.84 6.35 -9.67
C GLY A 36 15.16 4.99 -9.48
N VAL A 37 14.05 4.92 -8.76
CA VAL A 37 13.35 3.65 -8.50
C VAL A 37 11.89 3.71 -8.96
N ALA A 38 11.38 2.55 -9.32
CA ALA A 38 9.96 2.35 -9.63
C ALA A 38 9.60 0.90 -9.30
N PRO A 39 8.36 0.63 -8.90
CA PRO A 39 7.95 -0.76 -8.68
C PRO A 39 7.91 -1.50 -10.03
N THR A 40 8.23 -2.79 -10.00
CA THR A 40 8.13 -3.64 -11.21
C THR A 40 6.68 -3.97 -11.51
N SER A 41 5.85 -4.02 -10.49
CA SER A 41 4.42 -4.28 -10.61
C SER A 41 3.70 -3.95 -9.31
N LEU A 42 2.39 -3.75 -9.42
CA LEU A 42 1.52 -3.48 -8.28
C LEU A 42 0.42 -4.53 -8.29
N TYR A 43 0.37 -5.37 -7.25
CA TYR A 43 -0.62 -6.44 -7.12
C TYR A 43 -1.56 -6.18 -5.96
N VAL A 44 -2.76 -6.71 -6.08
CA VAL A 44 -3.78 -6.65 -5.04
C VAL A 44 -4.17 -8.08 -4.70
N GLN A 45 -4.05 -8.46 -3.43
CA GLN A 45 -4.46 -9.79 -2.97
C GLN A 45 -4.83 -9.73 -1.50
N GLU A 46 -5.61 -10.70 -1.05
CA GLU A 46 -5.91 -10.84 0.36
C GLU A 46 -4.64 -11.28 1.09
N MET A 47 -4.36 -10.66 2.22
CA MET A 47 -3.17 -10.95 3.03
C MET A 47 -3.57 -11.08 4.49
N GLU A 48 -2.90 -11.99 5.20
CA GLU A 48 -3.04 -12.11 6.64
C GLU A 48 -1.96 -11.28 7.31
N ASN A 49 -2.31 -10.61 8.40
CA ASN A 49 -1.37 -9.94 9.29
C ASN A 49 -0.55 -8.79 8.69
N ARG A 50 -0.87 -8.32 7.49
CA ARG A 50 -0.19 -7.16 6.92
C ARG A 50 -1.05 -6.43 5.90
N TRP A 51 -0.77 -5.14 5.73
CA TRP A 51 -1.48 -4.30 4.78
C TRP A 51 -0.82 -4.26 3.41
N GLY A 52 0.49 -4.47 3.36
CA GLY A 52 1.25 -4.45 2.13
C GLY A 52 2.58 -5.14 2.27
N SER A 53 3.28 -5.29 1.15
CA SER A 53 4.57 -5.95 1.09
C SER A 53 5.32 -5.46 -0.14
N CYS A 54 6.65 -5.48 -0.07
CA CYS A 54 7.52 -5.19 -1.21
C CYS A 54 8.53 -6.32 -1.33
N THR A 55 8.55 -7.00 -2.48
CA THR A 55 9.48 -8.10 -2.71
C THR A 55 10.86 -7.56 -3.09
N PRO A 56 11.94 -8.38 -2.95
CA PRO A 56 13.26 -7.96 -3.37
C PRO A 56 13.36 -7.56 -4.85
N LYS A 57 12.45 -8.06 -5.69
CA LYS A 57 12.40 -7.71 -7.12
C LYS A 57 11.58 -6.44 -7.40
N GLY A 58 11.09 -5.77 -6.36
CA GLY A 58 10.36 -4.52 -6.53
C GLY A 58 8.87 -4.67 -6.80
N LYS A 59 8.31 -5.84 -6.55
CA LYS A 59 6.87 -6.08 -6.67
C LYS A 59 6.19 -5.60 -5.39
N ILE A 60 5.25 -4.69 -5.53
CA ILE A 60 4.46 -4.20 -4.40
C ILE A 60 3.12 -4.93 -4.38
N ILE A 61 2.76 -5.45 -3.22
CA ILE A 61 1.51 -6.17 -3.00
C ILE A 61 0.72 -5.40 -1.95
N LEU A 62 -0.55 -5.12 -2.23
CA LEU A 62 -1.44 -4.42 -1.30
C LEU A 62 -2.62 -5.32 -0.95
N ASN A 63 -2.98 -5.30 0.32
CA ASN A 63 -4.11 -6.08 0.81
C ASN A 63 -5.42 -5.50 0.29
N THR A 64 -6.27 -6.35 -0.27
CA THR A 64 -7.60 -5.95 -0.77
C THR A 64 -8.40 -5.22 0.31
N GLU A 65 -8.31 -5.67 1.57
CA GLU A 65 -9.04 -5.06 2.68
C GLU A 65 -8.66 -3.61 2.93
N LEU A 66 -7.48 -3.19 2.47
CA LEU A 66 -7.01 -1.82 2.61
C LEU A 66 -7.95 -0.81 1.91
N ILE A 67 -8.71 -1.26 0.91
CA ILE A 67 -9.64 -0.36 0.19
C ILE A 67 -10.72 0.21 1.11
N LYS A 68 -10.99 -0.45 2.23
CA LYS A 68 -11.99 -0.01 3.21
C LYS A 68 -11.48 1.12 4.10
N ALA A 69 -10.17 1.35 4.12
CA ALA A 69 -9.55 2.38 4.95
C ALA A 69 -9.63 3.75 4.27
N PRO A 70 -9.50 4.84 5.04
CA PRO A 70 -9.41 6.19 4.45
C PRO A 70 -8.24 6.30 3.46
N ARG A 71 -8.42 7.09 2.42
CA ARG A 71 -7.40 7.27 1.38
C ARG A 71 -6.00 7.59 1.93
N PRO A 72 -5.83 8.52 2.89
CA PRO A 72 -4.49 8.80 3.41
C PRO A 72 -3.81 7.60 4.06
N CYS A 73 -4.58 6.67 4.64
CA CYS A 73 -4.05 5.41 5.17
C CYS A 73 -3.52 4.53 4.04
N ILE A 74 -4.24 4.49 2.93
CA ILE A 74 -3.83 3.73 1.73
C ILE A 74 -2.55 4.34 1.17
N GLU A 75 -2.49 5.65 1.06
CA GLU A 75 -1.30 6.37 0.59
C GLU A 75 -0.10 6.14 1.50
N TYR A 76 -0.34 6.05 2.82
CA TYR A 76 0.72 5.72 3.77
C TYR A 76 1.31 4.34 3.47
N VAL A 77 0.46 3.33 3.28
CA VAL A 77 0.94 1.97 2.99
C VAL A 77 1.73 1.93 1.67
N ILE A 78 1.21 2.57 0.63
CA ILE A 78 1.90 2.65 -0.66
C ILE A 78 3.27 3.30 -0.50
N THR A 79 3.34 4.44 0.21
CA THR A 79 4.59 5.16 0.44
C THR A 79 5.58 4.31 1.23
N HIS A 80 5.10 3.60 2.26
CA HIS A 80 5.91 2.69 3.08
C HIS A 80 6.55 1.61 2.20
N GLU A 81 5.76 0.97 1.32
CA GLU A 81 6.30 -0.07 0.45
C GLU A 81 7.24 0.50 -0.61
N MET A 82 6.96 1.69 -1.11
CA MET A 82 7.87 2.37 -2.05
C MET A 82 9.24 2.65 -1.41
N CYS A 83 9.25 3.00 -0.12
CA CYS A 83 10.51 3.22 0.61
C CYS A 83 11.38 1.96 0.65
N HIS A 84 10.75 0.78 0.65
CA HIS A 84 11.48 -0.50 0.60
C HIS A 84 12.22 -0.73 -0.73
N LEU A 85 11.89 -0.02 -1.77
CA LEU A 85 12.65 -0.09 -3.03
C LEU A 85 14.07 0.47 -2.86
N LEU A 86 14.27 1.35 -1.87
CA LEU A 86 15.57 1.95 -1.56
C LEU A 86 16.19 1.34 -0.31
N HIS A 87 15.39 1.00 0.67
CA HIS A 87 15.82 0.52 1.98
C HIS A 87 15.03 -0.74 2.34
N PRO A 88 15.58 -1.93 2.10
CA PRO A 88 14.87 -3.19 2.40
C PRO A 88 14.47 -3.34 3.86
N ASP A 89 15.29 -2.82 4.78
CA ASP A 89 15.04 -2.92 6.21
C ASP A 89 14.54 -1.61 6.80
N HIS A 90 13.88 -1.69 7.95
CA HIS A 90 13.37 -0.52 8.67
C HIS A 90 14.48 0.17 9.45
N THR A 91 15.47 0.70 8.74
CA THR A 91 16.61 1.43 9.30
C THR A 91 16.25 2.90 9.51
N ALA A 92 17.17 3.65 10.14
CA ALA A 92 17.01 5.10 10.28
C ALA A 92 16.87 5.77 8.90
N ALA A 93 17.61 5.29 7.90
CA ALA A 93 17.51 5.81 6.53
C ALA A 93 16.13 5.59 5.93
N PHE A 94 15.51 4.41 6.17
CA PHE A 94 14.16 4.13 5.76
C PHE A 94 13.18 5.16 6.34
N PHE A 95 13.23 5.38 7.64
CA PHE A 95 12.32 6.31 8.31
C PHE A 95 12.56 7.78 7.92
N THR A 96 13.81 8.15 7.65
CA THR A 96 14.12 9.48 7.14
C THR A 96 13.46 9.70 5.77
N LEU A 97 13.51 8.70 4.90
CA LEU A 97 12.87 8.76 3.59
C LEU A 97 11.34 8.84 3.74
N LEU A 98 10.77 7.99 4.58
CA LEU A 98 9.32 7.98 4.83
C LEU A 98 8.86 9.34 5.35
N GLU A 99 9.58 9.92 6.29
CA GLU A 99 9.31 11.25 6.86
C GLU A 99 9.38 12.34 5.79
N THR A 100 10.34 12.24 4.87
CA THR A 100 10.50 13.19 3.78
C THR A 100 9.33 13.13 2.80
N GLU A 101 8.91 11.91 2.44
CA GLU A 101 7.86 11.70 1.45
C GLU A 101 6.45 11.86 2.03
N MET A 102 6.29 11.62 3.31
CA MET A 102 5.00 11.72 4.00
C MET A 102 5.21 12.15 5.45
N PRO A 103 5.36 13.48 5.70
CA PRO A 103 5.67 13.99 7.04
C PRO A 103 4.67 13.59 8.13
N ASP A 104 3.42 13.37 7.77
CA ASP A 104 2.35 13.01 8.71
C ASP A 104 2.07 11.50 8.75
N TRP A 105 3.03 10.67 8.34
CA TRP A 105 2.84 9.22 8.22
C TRP A 105 2.43 8.54 9.52
N ARG A 106 2.90 9.04 10.68
CA ARG A 106 2.54 8.45 11.99
C ARG A 106 1.05 8.56 12.27
N ARG A 107 0.46 9.69 11.90
CA ARG A 107 -0.99 9.93 12.05
C ARG A 107 -1.80 8.87 11.30
N TRP A 108 -1.39 8.59 10.06
CA TRP A 108 -2.13 7.66 9.21
C TRP A 108 -1.85 6.21 9.56
N LYS A 109 -0.64 5.91 10.00
CA LYS A 109 -0.29 4.61 10.56
C LYS A 109 -1.16 4.31 11.77
N ASP A 110 -1.26 5.23 12.72
CA ASP A 110 -2.05 5.07 13.93
C ASP A 110 -3.54 4.90 13.61
N LYS A 111 -4.05 5.69 12.67
CA LYS A 111 -5.44 5.58 12.24
C LYS A 111 -5.71 4.23 11.60
N LEU A 112 -4.81 3.74 10.76
CA LEU A 112 -4.93 2.45 10.11
C LEU A 112 -4.94 1.30 11.12
N GLU A 113 -4.05 1.35 12.12
CA GLU A 113 -4.01 0.34 13.18
C GLU A 113 -5.31 0.28 13.96
N ARG A 114 -5.92 1.44 14.25
CA ARG A 114 -7.23 1.50 14.91
C ARG A 114 -8.35 1.00 14.00
N PHE A 115 -8.23 1.22 12.71
CA PHE A 115 -9.22 0.76 11.74
C PHE A 115 -9.27 -0.76 11.67
N MET A 116 -8.13 -1.43 11.85
CA MET A 116 -8.00 -2.89 11.83
C MET A 116 -8.64 -3.59 13.02
N MET A 117 -8.82 -2.90 14.10
CA MET A 117 -9.34 -3.51 15.34
C MET A 117 -10.85 -3.75 15.30
#